data_06179ffd718d7c2b329f4ae609c570be
#
_entry.id   06179ffd718d7c2b329f4ae609c570be
#
_cell.length_a   1.000
_cell.length_b   1.000
_cell.length_c   1.000
_cell.angle_alpha   90.00
_cell.angle_beta   90.00
_cell.angle_gamma   90.00
#
_symmetry.space_group_name_H-M   'P 1'
#
loop_
_entity.id
_entity.type
_entity.pdbx_description
1 polymer ?
#
loop_
_entity_poly.entity_id
_entity_poly.type
_entity_poly.pdbx_seq_one_letter_code
_entity_poly.pdbx_strand_id
1 'polypeptide(L)'
;MSIYTSAREDIEGKARQSAHAQIDAVEALVQRHPDKFAILTSPRDVERLRAGGRVLLPMGMENGAPLGDDLSQLQLFFDRGIRYITLAHSAANRIADSSYGVERKWNGLSPFGRELIAQMNRLGIMVDVSHVSDAAAAQAIELSSVPVIASHSAFRHFTTGFERNIS
;
A
#
# COMPACT_ATOMS: atom_id res chain seq x y z
N MET A 1 -6.90 -8.11 2.29
CA MET A 1 -6.62 -7.64 3.69
C MET A 1 -5.80 -6.36 3.61
N SER A 2 -6.26 -5.28 4.24
CA SER A 2 -5.47 -4.06 4.36
C SER A 2 -4.68 -4.09 5.68
N ILE A 3 -3.38 -3.90 5.61
CA ILE A 3 -2.49 -3.64 6.75
C ILE A 3 -2.42 -2.12 6.85
N TYR A 4 -3.29 -1.56 7.67
CA TYR A 4 -3.50 -0.13 7.76
C TYR A 4 -2.72 0.49 8.92
N THR A 5 -2.08 1.63 8.65
CA THR A 5 -1.45 2.47 9.68
C THR A 5 -1.89 3.93 9.54
N SER A 6 -2.25 4.53 10.65
CA SER A 6 -2.73 5.91 10.69
C SER A 6 -1.58 6.94 10.59
N ALA A 7 -1.91 8.18 10.20
CA ALA A 7 -0.96 9.28 10.25
C ALA A 7 -0.46 9.56 11.69
N ARG A 8 -1.29 9.28 12.70
CA ARG A 8 -0.90 9.41 14.10
C ARG A 8 0.21 8.42 14.47
N GLU A 9 0.08 7.15 14.06
CA GLU A 9 1.10 6.12 14.31
C GLU A 9 2.42 6.45 13.61
N ASP A 10 2.36 7.09 12.41
CA ASP A 10 3.56 7.58 11.73
C ASP A 10 4.26 8.66 12.54
N ILE A 11 3.52 9.69 13.00
CA ILE A 11 4.05 10.77 13.84
C ILE A 11 4.65 10.23 15.15
N GLU A 12 4.01 9.24 15.77
CA GLU A 12 4.47 8.61 17.00
C GLU A 12 5.62 7.59 16.78
N GLY A 13 6.03 7.35 15.54
CA GLY A 13 7.08 6.37 15.19
C GLY A 13 6.66 4.91 15.39
N LYS A 14 5.36 4.63 15.47
CA LYS A 14 4.79 3.29 15.75
C LYS A 14 4.31 2.55 14.51
N ALA A 15 4.24 3.21 13.35
CA ALA A 15 3.62 2.63 12.15
C ALA A 15 4.22 1.28 11.76
N ARG A 16 5.56 1.13 11.80
CA ARG A 16 6.23 -0.15 11.48
C ARG A 16 5.85 -1.27 12.44
N GLN A 17 5.88 -1.01 13.73
CA GLN A 17 5.48 -1.99 14.75
C GLN A 17 4.02 -2.41 14.59
N SER A 18 3.13 -1.45 14.36
CA SER A 18 1.71 -1.71 14.11
C SER A 18 1.48 -2.57 12.87
N ALA A 19 2.19 -2.27 11.76
CA ALA A 19 2.10 -3.06 10.55
C ALA A 19 2.53 -4.52 10.77
N HIS A 20 3.67 -4.74 11.45
CA HIS A 20 4.11 -6.09 11.78
C HIS A 20 3.10 -6.83 12.65
N ALA A 21 2.55 -6.20 13.68
CA ALA A 21 1.56 -6.83 14.56
C ALA A 21 0.28 -7.24 13.80
N GLN A 22 -0.16 -6.43 12.82
CA GLN A 22 -1.30 -6.78 11.97
C GLN A 22 -0.98 -7.98 11.06
N ILE A 23 0.20 -8.04 10.47
CA ILE A 23 0.64 -9.18 9.66
C ILE A 23 0.76 -10.43 10.53
N ASP A 24 1.36 -10.34 11.73
CA ASP A 24 1.43 -11.44 12.70
C ASP A 24 0.04 -12.02 13.01
N ALA A 25 -0.96 -11.16 13.17
CA ALA A 25 -2.34 -11.57 13.42
C ALA A 25 -2.93 -12.35 12.23
N VAL A 26 -2.64 -11.93 10.98
CA VAL A 26 -3.07 -12.65 9.78
C VAL A 26 -2.38 -14.00 9.66
N GLU A 27 -1.08 -14.06 9.88
CA GLU A 27 -0.28 -15.30 9.87
C GLU A 27 -0.78 -16.28 10.94
N ALA A 28 -1.04 -15.79 12.15
CA ALA A 28 -1.58 -16.60 13.24
C ALA A 28 -3.00 -17.12 12.94
N LEU A 29 -3.84 -16.34 12.24
CA LEU A 29 -5.16 -16.79 11.79
C LEU A 29 -5.03 -17.97 10.81
N VAL A 30 -4.14 -17.84 9.83
CA VAL A 30 -3.91 -18.91 8.83
C VAL A 30 -3.32 -20.15 9.48
N GLN A 31 -2.38 -20.00 10.41
CA GLN A 31 -1.80 -21.12 11.15
C GLN A 31 -2.83 -21.88 11.98
N ARG A 32 -3.79 -21.17 12.60
CA ARG A 32 -4.85 -21.81 13.40
C ARG A 32 -5.93 -22.48 12.57
N HIS A 33 -6.15 -22.02 11.34
CA HIS A 33 -7.21 -22.48 10.46
C HIS A 33 -6.71 -22.70 9.02
N PRO A 34 -5.72 -23.58 8.81
CA PRO A 34 -5.09 -23.79 7.50
C PRO A 34 -6.02 -24.45 6.48
N ASP A 35 -7.10 -25.07 6.97
CA ASP A 35 -8.21 -25.64 6.18
C ASP A 35 -9.15 -24.57 5.61
N LYS A 36 -9.21 -23.38 6.25
CA LYS A 36 -10.14 -22.29 5.91
C LYS A 36 -9.49 -21.12 5.22
N PHE A 37 -8.25 -20.80 5.55
CA PHE A 37 -7.56 -19.60 5.08
C PHE A 37 -6.20 -19.93 4.47
N ALA A 38 -5.79 -19.10 3.50
CA ALA A 38 -4.44 -19.11 2.96
C ALA A 38 -4.00 -17.69 2.59
N ILE A 39 -2.75 -17.33 2.87
CA ILE A 39 -2.18 -16.08 2.37
C ILE A 39 -1.94 -16.24 0.86
N LEU A 40 -2.43 -15.28 0.08
CA LEU A 40 -2.22 -15.24 -1.36
C LEU A 40 -1.09 -14.29 -1.70
N THR A 41 0.01 -14.83 -2.23
CA THR A 41 1.20 -14.04 -2.62
C THR A 41 1.42 -13.98 -4.12
N SER A 42 0.71 -14.79 -4.91
CA SER A 42 0.82 -14.81 -6.37
C SER A 42 -0.52 -15.15 -7.02
N PRO A 43 -0.91 -14.47 -8.10
CA PRO A 43 -2.09 -14.84 -8.88
C PRO A 43 -2.03 -16.29 -9.41
N ARG A 44 -0.84 -16.81 -9.65
CA ARG A 44 -0.63 -18.20 -10.13
C ARG A 44 -1.08 -19.25 -9.11
N ASP A 45 -1.17 -18.88 -7.84
CA ASP A 45 -1.56 -19.80 -6.77
C ASP A 45 -3.08 -19.83 -6.52
N VAL A 46 -3.86 -18.96 -7.18
CA VAL A 46 -5.29 -18.81 -6.90
C VAL A 46 -6.04 -20.14 -7.05
N GLU A 47 -5.89 -20.81 -8.18
CA GLU A 47 -6.59 -22.08 -8.45
C GLU A 47 -6.20 -23.17 -7.44
N ARG A 48 -4.90 -23.36 -7.23
CA ARG A 48 -4.37 -24.33 -6.28
C ARG A 48 -4.86 -24.07 -4.84
N LEU A 49 -4.85 -22.81 -4.41
CA LEU A 49 -5.24 -22.45 -3.05
C LEU A 49 -6.75 -22.51 -2.85
N ARG A 50 -7.55 -22.21 -3.89
CA ARG A 50 -9.02 -22.30 -3.84
C ARG A 50 -9.56 -23.72 -3.90
N ALA A 51 -8.81 -24.67 -4.44
CA ALA A 51 -9.28 -26.04 -4.64
C ALA A 51 -9.82 -26.73 -3.38
N GLY A 52 -9.40 -26.28 -2.17
CA GLY A 52 -9.90 -26.74 -0.88
C GLY A 52 -11.03 -25.89 -0.29
N GLY A 53 -11.64 -24.96 -1.05
CA GLY A 53 -12.69 -24.06 -0.53
C GLY A 53 -12.17 -22.95 0.41
N ARG A 54 -10.86 -22.75 0.48
CA ARG A 54 -10.24 -21.74 1.36
C ARG A 54 -10.53 -20.32 0.93
N VAL A 55 -10.66 -19.43 1.90
CA VAL A 55 -10.65 -17.98 1.70
C VAL A 55 -9.21 -17.52 1.51
N LEU A 56 -8.94 -16.83 0.40
CA LEU A 56 -7.61 -16.31 0.09
C LEU A 56 -7.46 -14.90 0.64
N LEU A 57 -6.34 -14.66 1.31
CA LEU A 57 -6.01 -13.39 1.98
C LEU A 57 -4.82 -12.72 1.28
N PRO A 58 -5.03 -12.00 0.15
CA PRO A 58 -4.01 -11.09 -0.38
C PRO A 58 -3.83 -9.93 0.60
N MET A 59 -2.59 -9.53 0.88
CA MET A 59 -2.29 -8.41 1.77
C MET A 59 -1.73 -7.22 1.01
N GLY A 60 -2.20 -6.03 1.37
CA GLY A 60 -1.63 -4.76 0.95
C GLY A 60 -1.40 -3.86 2.15
N MET A 61 -0.46 -2.94 2.04
CA MET A 61 -0.15 -1.95 3.06
C MET A 61 -0.86 -0.64 2.71
N GLU A 62 -1.82 -0.23 3.52
CA GLU A 62 -2.50 1.06 3.36
C GLU A 62 -1.83 2.12 4.23
N ASN A 63 -1.16 3.06 3.57
CA ASN A 63 -0.16 3.99 4.05
C ASN A 63 1.24 3.36 4.11
N GLY A 64 2.16 3.83 3.25
CA GLY A 64 3.55 3.36 3.20
C GLY A 64 4.44 3.82 4.37
N ALA A 65 3.89 4.53 5.37
CA ALA A 65 4.62 5.02 6.55
C ALA A 65 5.46 3.96 7.28
N PRO A 66 5.07 2.66 7.36
CA PRO A 66 5.89 1.61 7.97
C PRO A 66 7.28 1.44 7.36
N LEU A 67 7.48 1.84 6.11
CA LEU A 67 8.81 1.80 5.46
C LEU A 67 9.79 2.79 6.09
N GLY A 68 9.27 3.92 6.65
CA GLY A 68 10.11 5.01 7.12
C GLY A 68 10.90 5.64 5.96
N ASP A 69 12.21 5.70 6.10
CA ASP A 69 13.19 6.14 5.12
C ASP A 69 14.20 5.03 4.76
N ASP A 70 13.80 3.77 4.93
CA ASP A 70 14.64 2.58 4.78
C ASP A 70 14.05 1.62 3.73
N LEU A 71 14.60 1.67 2.52
CA LEU A 71 14.16 0.81 1.40
C LEU A 71 14.38 -0.70 1.68
N SER A 72 15.25 -1.08 2.62
CA SER A 72 15.43 -2.48 2.97
C SER A 72 14.17 -3.10 3.58
N GLN A 73 13.32 -2.28 4.20
CA GLN A 73 12.04 -2.72 4.75
C GLN A 73 11.06 -3.20 3.67
N LEU A 74 11.21 -2.72 2.44
CA LEU A 74 10.35 -3.12 1.34
C LEU A 74 10.45 -4.63 1.06
N GLN A 75 11.68 -5.18 1.05
CA GLN A 75 11.90 -6.61 0.88
C GLN A 75 11.28 -7.42 2.04
N LEU A 76 11.45 -6.96 3.29
CA LEU A 76 10.87 -7.64 4.45
C LEU A 76 9.35 -7.73 4.38
N PHE A 77 8.68 -6.64 4.00
CA PHE A 77 7.23 -6.63 3.83
C PHE A 77 6.76 -7.47 2.63
N PHE A 78 7.53 -7.47 1.53
CA PHE A 78 7.26 -8.36 0.39
C PHE A 78 7.33 -9.83 0.79
N ASP A 79 8.38 -10.24 1.52
CA ASP A 79 8.57 -11.62 1.98
C ASP A 79 7.43 -12.05 2.93
N ARG A 80 6.87 -11.12 3.67
CA ARG A 80 5.69 -11.32 4.53
C ARG A 80 4.36 -11.27 3.78
N GLY A 81 4.36 -11.12 2.46
CA GLY A 81 3.16 -11.25 1.63
C GLY A 81 2.48 -9.93 1.23
N ILE A 82 3.07 -8.76 1.49
CA ILE A 82 2.56 -7.49 0.98
C ILE A 82 2.74 -7.44 -0.55
N ARG A 83 1.65 -7.12 -1.27
CA ARG A 83 1.63 -7.09 -2.74
C ARG A 83 1.15 -5.78 -3.35
N TYR A 84 0.66 -4.85 -2.57
CA TYR A 84 0.51 -3.45 -2.95
C TYR A 84 0.82 -2.53 -1.77
N ILE A 85 1.17 -1.28 -2.05
CA ILE A 85 1.39 -0.24 -1.04
C ILE A 85 0.71 1.04 -1.51
N THR A 86 -0.21 1.55 -0.70
CA THR A 86 -0.76 2.90 -0.84
C THR A 86 0.27 3.90 -0.31
N LEU A 87 0.74 4.81 -1.18
CA LEU A 87 1.93 5.62 -0.88
C LEU A 87 1.76 6.54 0.32
N ALA A 88 0.59 7.16 0.49
CA ALA A 88 0.23 7.98 1.64
C ALA A 88 -1.24 7.75 2.01
N HIS A 89 -1.70 8.26 3.16
CA HIS A 89 -3.10 8.16 3.58
C HIS A 89 -3.69 9.55 3.91
N SER A 90 -4.11 9.79 5.13
CA SER A 90 -4.81 11.03 5.54
C SER A 90 -3.88 12.24 5.75
N ALA A 91 -2.59 12.07 5.68
CA ALA A 91 -1.58 13.13 5.74
C ALA A 91 -0.40 12.80 4.83
N ALA A 92 0.33 13.84 4.41
CA ALA A 92 1.63 13.65 3.76
C ALA A 92 2.59 12.91 4.69
N ASN A 93 3.31 11.95 4.14
CA ASN A 93 4.32 11.17 4.87
C ASN A 93 5.72 11.36 4.24
N ARG A 94 6.65 10.44 4.45
CA ARG A 94 8.00 10.49 3.84
C ARG A 94 8.01 10.14 2.35
N ILE A 95 6.91 9.63 1.81
CA ILE A 95 6.82 9.11 0.43
C ILE A 95 6.12 10.11 -0.49
N ALA A 96 4.95 10.62 -0.08
CA ALA A 96 4.08 11.40 -0.95
C ALA A 96 3.20 12.37 -0.18
N ASP A 97 2.69 13.36 -0.91
CA ASP A 97 1.61 14.22 -0.45
C ASP A 97 0.27 13.48 -0.50
N SER A 98 -0.57 13.76 0.51
CA SER A 98 -1.93 13.28 0.61
C SER A 98 -2.92 14.20 -0.11
N SER A 99 -4.04 13.65 -0.55
CA SER A 99 -5.18 14.41 -1.07
C SER A 99 -6.00 15.14 0.01
N TYR A 100 -5.74 14.89 1.28
CA TYR A 100 -6.52 15.47 2.39
C TYR A 100 -5.97 16.79 2.93
N GLY A 101 -4.73 17.12 2.70
CA GLY A 101 -4.13 18.36 3.18
C GLY A 101 -4.14 19.45 2.13
N VAL A 102 -4.23 20.72 2.57
CA VAL A 102 -4.00 21.88 1.69
C VAL A 102 -2.51 22.17 1.51
N GLU A 103 -1.70 21.81 2.51
CA GLU A 103 -0.24 21.94 2.44
C GLU A 103 0.37 20.78 1.67
N ARG A 104 1.24 21.12 0.71
CA ARG A 104 1.99 20.15 -0.09
C ARG A 104 3.45 20.18 0.35
N LYS A 105 3.89 19.11 1.00
CA LYS A 105 5.26 18.98 1.50
C LYS A 105 6.26 18.75 0.37
N TRP A 106 5.84 18.01 -0.66
CA TRP A 106 6.72 17.52 -1.73
C TRP A 106 6.31 18.01 -3.12
N ASN A 107 5.14 18.64 -3.24
CA ASN A 107 4.48 18.88 -4.54
C ASN A 107 4.35 17.59 -5.37
N GLY A 108 3.93 16.52 -4.71
CA GLY A 108 3.77 15.19 -5.28
C GLY A 108 4.54 14.13 -4.49
N LEU A 109 5.51 13.49 -5.14
CA LEU A 109 6.39 12.50 -4.53
C LEU A 109 7.65 13.12 -3.92
N SER A 110 8.06 12.63 -2.78
CA SER A 110 9.38 12.93 -2.21
C SER A 110 10.51 12.27 -3.04
N PRO A 111 11.79 12.68 -2.84
CA PRO A 111 12.92 11.94 -3.42
C PRO A 111 12.93 10.45 -3.05
N PHE A 112 12.61 10.11 -1.78
CA PHE A 112 12.47 8.74 -1.32
C PHE A 112 11.32 8.01 -2.03
N GLY A 113 10.15 8.68 -2.21
CA GLY A 113 9.00 8.10 -2.91
C GLY A 113 9.29 7.76 -4.36
N ARG A 114 10.07 8.58 -5.06
CA ARG A 114 10.50 8.31 -6.44
C ARG A 114 11.37 7.06 -6.54
N GLU A 115 12.33 6.90 -5.63
CA GLU A 115 13.17 5.72 -5.57
C GLU A 115 12.36 4.46 -5.17
N LEU A 116 11.45 4.61 -4.22
CA LEU A 116 10.57 3.55 -3.76
C LEU A 116 9.77 2.93 -4.91
N ILE A 117 9.20 3.73 -5.82
CA ILE A 117 8.43 3.22 -6.98
C ILE A 117 9.28 2.27 -7.82
N ALA A 118 10.52 2.63 -8.11
CA ALA A 118 11.41 1.77 -8.89
C ALA A 118 11.70 0.44 -8.16
N GLN A 119 11.84 0.47 -6.83
CA GLN A 119 12.04 -0.74 -6.04
C GLN A 119 10.76 -1.60 -5.98
N MET A 120 9.59 -0.98 -5.81
CA MET A 120 8.30 -1.68 -5.85
C MET A 120 8.11 -2.41 -7.19
N ASN A 121 8.40 -1.76 -8.31
CA ASN A 121 8.31 -2.37 -9.63
C ASN A 121 9.25 -3.58 -9.77
N ARG A 122 10.49 -3.49 -9.26
CA ARG A 122 11.44 -4.62 -9.30
C ARG A 122 10.99 -5.82 -8.49
N LEU A 123 10.35 -5.60 -7.36
CA LEU A 123 9.85 -6.66 -6.49
C LEU A 123 8.48 -7.21 -6.94
N GLY A 124 7.76 -6.49 -7.81
CA GLY A 124 6.40 -6.85 -8.19
C GLY A 124 5.36 -6.44 -7.14
N ILE A 125 5.63 -5.36 -6.39
CA ILE A 125 4.65 -4.71 -5.51
C ILE A 125 3.91 -3.65 -6.32
N MET A 126 2.58 -3.71 -6.36
CA MET A 126 1.77 -2.71 -7.06
C MET A 126 1.79 -1.37 -6.31
N VAL A 127 1.97 -0.29 -7.07
CA VAL A 127 1.87 1.08 -6.54
C VAL A 127 0.40 1.46 -6.49
N ASP A 128 -0.11 1.78 -5.30
CA ASP A 128 -1.49 2.21 -5.10
C ASP A 128 -1.53 3.73 -4.88
N VAL A 129 -2.24 4.42 -5.77
CA VAL A 129 -2.40 5.87 -5.78
C VAL A 129 -3.67 6.35 -5.07
N SER A 130 -4.40 5.47 -4.40
CA SER A 130 -5.48 5.90 -3.51
C SER A 130 -4.94 6.83 -2.42
N HIS A 131 -5.71 7.85 -2.02
CA HIS A 131 -5.37 8.84 -0.99
C HIS A 131 -4.28 9.86 -1.31
N VAL A 132 -3.48 9.68 -2.34
CA VAL A 132 -2.40 10.63 -2.67
C VAL A 132 -2.93 11.86 -3.41
N SER A 133 -2.17 12.94 -3.41
CA SER A 133 -2.48 14.14 -4.20
C SER A 133 -2.45 13.85 -5.71
N ASP A 134 -3.13 14.66 -6.51
CA ASP A 134 -3.12 14.56 -7.97
C ASP A 134 -1.69 14.60 -8.53
N ALA A 135 -0.86 15.49 -8.00
CA ALA A 135 0.54 15.58 -8.41
C ALA A 135 1.32 14.30 -8.09
N ALA A 136 1.09 13.69 -6.93
CA ALA A 136 1.73 12.43 -6.56
C ALA A 136 1.25 11.27 -7.43
N ALA A 137 -0.06 11.20 -7.72
CA ALA A 137 -0.62 10.19 -8.60
C ALA A 137 -0.05 10.30 -10.02
N ALA A 138 -0.03 11.50 -10.61
CA ALA A 138 0.54 11.74 -11.94
C ALA A 138 2.02 11.35 -12.01
N GLN A 139 2.82 11.76 -11.02
CA GLN A 139 4.24 11.42 -10.95
C GLN A 139 4.46 9.92 -10.74
N ALA A 140 3.60 9.24 -9.95
CA ALA A 140 3.69 7.80 -9.76
C ALA A 140 3.39 7.04 -11.06
N ILE A 141 2.38 7.47 -11.82
CA ILE A 141 2.04 6.90 -13.13
C ILE A 141 3.21 7.09 -14.12
N GLU A 142 3.81 8.26 -14.16
CA GLU A 142 4.93 8.56 -15.07
C GLU A 142 6.19 7.75 -14.75
N LEU A 143 6.49 7.56 -13.46
CA LEU A 143 7.70 6.85 -13.00
C LEU A 143 7.57 5.33 -13.01
N SER A 144 6.36 4.82 -12.88
CA SER A 144 6.14 3.38 -12.81
C SER A 144 6.32 2.73 -14.18
N SER A 145 7.14 1.69 -14.23
CA SER A 145 7.33 0.88 -15.45
C SER A 145 6.21 -0.15 -15.68
N VAL A 146 5.26 -0.25 -14.75
CA VAL A 146 4.11 -1.16 -14.79
C VAL A 146 2.85 -0.40 -14.36
N PRO A 147 1.63 -0.90 -14.67
CA PRO A 147 0.41 -0.23 -14.25
C PRO A 147 0.34 0.00 -12.74
N VAL A 148 -0.07 1.20 -12.34
CA VAL A 148 -0.44 1.52 -10.96
C VAL A 148 -1.90 1.13 -10.72
N ILE A 149 -2.32 1.06 -9.46
CA ILE A 149 -3.71 0.80 -9.08
C ILE A 149 -4.28 1.96 -8.27
N ALA A 150 -5.60 2.11 -8.29
CA ALA A 150 -6.37 2.90 -7.35
C ALA A 150 -7.31 1.93 -6.61
N SER A 151 -6.81 1.31 -5.54
CA SER A 151 -7.46 0.18 -4.88
C SER A 151 -8.84 0.52 -4.33
N HIS A 152 -9.07 1.77 -3.91
CA HIS A 152 -10.33 2.22 -3.33
C HIS A 152 -10.56 3.73 -3.52
N SER A 153 -10.50 4.20 -4.76
CA SER A 153 -10.89 5.55 -5.17
C SER A 153 -12.13 5.50 -6.05
N ALA A 154 -12.99 6.51 -5.95
CA ALA A 154 -14.08 6.71 -6.90
C ALA A 154 -13.63 7.63 -8.06
N PHE A 155 -14.49 7.82 -9.06
CA PHE A 155 -14.25 8.79 -10.12
C PHE A 155 -14.68 10.19 -9.66
N ARG A 156 -13.82 11.18 -9.85
CA ARG A 156 -14.09 12.59 -9.50
C ARG A 156 -15.25 13.17 -10.30
N HIS A 157 -15.54 12.63 -11.46
CA HIS A 157 -16.71 13.01 -12.26
C HIS A 157 -18.00 12.99 -11.42
N PHE A 158 -18.17 12.03 -10.53
CA PHE A 158 -19.36 11.91 -9.68
C PHE A 158 -19.28 12.72 -8.38
N THR A 159 -18.09 13.20 -8.03
CA THR A 159 -17.85 13.96 -6.78
C THR A 159 -16.86 15.08 -7.08
N THR A 160 -17.36 16.10 -7.78
CA THR A 160 -16.54 17.21 -8.25
C THR A 160 -15.85 17.95 -7.09
N GLY A 161 -14.59 18.36 -7.30
CA GLY A 161 -13.83 19.14 -6.32
C GLY A 161 -13.24 18.32 -5.16
N PHE A 162 -13.38 17.00 -5.17
CA PHE A 162 -12.81 16.14 -4.11
C PHE A 162 -11.59 15.36 -4.64
N GLU A 163 -10.40 15.87 -4.36
CA GLU A 163 -9.12 15.33 -4.85
C GLU A 163 -8.87 13.87 -4.43
N ARG A 164 -9.53 13.38 -3.38
CA ARG A 164 -9.48 11.98 -2.96
C ARG A 164 -9.91 11.00 -4.07
N ASN A 165 -10.71 11.46 -5.00
CA ASN A 165 -11.19 10.70 -6.14
C ASN A 165 -10.33 10.96 -7.38
N ILE A 166 -10.16 9.94 -8.21
CA ILE A 166 -9.32 9.99 -9.42
C ILE A 166 -10.04 10.77 -10.53
N SER A 167 -9.32 11.68 -11.19
CA SER A 167 -9.79 12.46 -12.35
C SER A 167 -9.56 11.72 -13.67
#